data_bdf5f856f83673481e835324f131f99f
#
_entry.id   bdf5f856f83673481e835324f131f99f
#
_cell.length_a   1.000
_cell.length_b   1.000
_cell.length_c   1.000
_cell.angle_alpha   90.00
_cell.angle_beta   90.00
_cell.angle_gamma   90.00
#
_symmetry.space_group_name_H-M   'P 1'
#
loop_
_entity.id
_entity.type
_entity.pdbx_description
1 polymer ?
#
loop_
_entity_poly.entity_id
_entity_poly.type
_entity_poly.pdbx_seq_one_letter_code
_entity_poly.pdbx_strand_id
1 'polypeptide(L)'
;MDYLLQGIFSDKSLAKVVGFFTRQADADIAVRRLLRLPGMASDQVRLLGPEQARLRARDLLTQTLEPQPQGFVTTLVRTHAIAGCAGAVLGLLAFGFLIATHEPAVLNSPLLAFIAIVGFGTTFGLMLGALAALRPDRIWVISQVRSALRRHQWVVVAHATDSHQTVLAQDLLESSEAQVVRTL
;
A
#
# COMPACT_ATOMS: atom_id res chain seq x y z
N MET A 1 -0.85 -18.99 -5.79
CA MET A 1 -1.91 -18.38 -4.95
C MET A 1 -1.83 -16.85 -4.93
N ASP A 2 -0.73 -16.26 -5.41
CA ASP A 2 -0.51 -14.80 -5.38
C ASP A 2 -1.31 -14.00 -6.43
N TYR A 3 -1.68 -14.62 -7.55
CA TYR A 3 -2.38 -13.92 -8.65
C TYR A 3 -3.81 -13.46 -8.31
N LEU A 4 -4.51 -14.15 -7.41
CA LEU A 4 -5.86 -13.77 -6.99
C LEU A 4 -5.84 -12.55 -6.04
N LEU A 5 -4.83 -12.47 -5.18
CA LEU A 5 -4.65 -11.32 -4.30
C LEU A 5 -4.16 -10.09 -5.07
N GLN A 6 -3.33 -10.26 -6.10
CA GLN A 6 -2.95 -9.17 -7.00
C GLN A 6 -4.15 -8.56 -7.73
N GLY A 7 -5.14 -9.36 -8.18
CA GLY A 7 -6.34 -8.86 -8.86
C GLY A 7 -7.29 -8.05 -7.97
N ILE A 8 -7.36 -8.37 -6.67
CA ILE A 8 -8.27 -7.72 -5.72
C ILE A 8 -7.66 -6.39 -5.20
N PHE A 9 -6.33 -6.33 -5.08
CA PHE A 9 -5.61 -5.15 -4.59
C PHE A 9 -4.87 -4.39 -5.69
N SER A 10 -4.99 -4.83 -6.94
CA SER A 10 -4.43 -4.13 -8.10
C SER A 10 -5.28 -2.92 -8.48
N ASP A 11 -5.31 -1.93 -7.59
CA ASP A 11 -5.30 -0.57 -8.10
C ASP A 11 -3.98 -0.40 -8.85
N LYS A 12 -3.95 0.46 -9.89
CA LYS A 12 -2.74 1.03 -10.49
C LYS A 12 -1.96 1.82 -9.42
N SER A 13 -1.70 1.19 -8.30
CA SER A 13 -0.89 1.67 -7.21
C SER A 13 0.53 1.50 -7.68
N LEU A 14 1.04 2.60 -8.17
CA LEU A 14 2.42 2.82 -8.53
C LEU A 14 3.33 2.09 -7.54
N ALA A 15 3.89 0.97 -7.98
CA ALA A 15 4.93 0.31 -7.20
C ALA A 15 6.07 1.32 -7.07
N LYS A 16 6.49 1.58 -5.84
CA LYS A 16 7.56 2.54 -5.57
C LYS A 16 8.85 1.78 -5.41
N VAL A 17 9.83 2.12 -6.24
CA VAL A 17 11.20 1.65 -6.08
C VAL A 17 12.03 2.82 -5.59
N VAL A 18 12.72 2.63 -4.47
CA VAL A 18 13.49 3.67 -3.79
C VAL A 18 14.95 3.28 -3.74
N GLY A 19 15.83 4.11 -4.31
CA GLY A 19 17.28 3.95 -4.25
C GLY A 19 17.91 4.99 -3.34
N PHE A 20 18.85 4.58 -2.50
CA PHE A 20 19.59 5.44 -1.57
C PHE A 20 21.03 5.60 -2.03
N PHE A 21 21.50 6.83 -2.13
CA PHE A 21 22.81 7.19 -2.63
C PHE A 21 23.56 8.07 -1.61
N THR A 22 24.86 7.87 -1.51
CA THR A 22 25.71 8.70 -0.65
C THR A 22 26.11 10.01 -1.32
N ARG A 23 26.21 10.04 -2.66
CA ARG A 23 26.63 11.21 -3.45
C ARG A 23 25.51 11.65 -4.38
N GLN A 24 25.36 12.97 -4.51
CA GLN A 24 24.39 13.56 -5.44
C GLN A 24 24.64 13.14 -6.90
N ALA A 25 25.91 13.13 -7.30
CA ALA A 25 26.27 12.80 -8.70
C ALA A 25 25.77 11.42 -9.13
N ASP A 26 25.84 10.42 -8.23
CA ASP A 26 25.35 9.06 -8.48
C ASP A 26 23.82 9.02 -8.58
N ALA A 27 23.14 9.75 -7.68
CA ALA A 27 21.69 9.90 -7.73
C ALA A 27 21.22 10.58 -9.03
N ASP A 28 21.91 11.64 -9.47
CA ASP A 28 21.60 12.33 -10.74
C ASP A 28 21.81 11.41 -11.96
N ILE A 29 22.83 10.56 -11.92
CA ILE A 29 23.06 9.56 -12.98
C ILE A 29 21.90 8.55 -12.98
N ALA A 30 21.50 8.06 -11.83
CA ALA A 30 20.39 7.12 -11.70
C ALA A 30 19.06 7.72 -12.21
N VAL A 31 18.75 8.97 -11.86
CA VAL A 31 17.59 9.70 -12.40
C VAL A 31 17.61 9.77 -13.92
N ARG A 32 18.75 10.18 -14.52
CA ARG A 32 18.87 10.25 -15.99
C ARG A 32 18.72 8.89 -16.66
N ARG A 33 19.17 7.82 -16.02
CA ARG A 33 19.02 6.45 -16.54
C ARG A 33 17.57 5.99 -16.43
N LEU A 34 16.89 6.25 -15.31
CA LEU A 34 15.46 5.94 -15.11
C LEU A 34 14.58 6.62 -16.14
N LEU A 35 14.83 7.90 -16.44
CA LEU A 35 14.08 8.68 -17.43
C LEU A 35 14.29 8.18 -18.88
N ARG A 36 15.27 7.32 -19.14
CA ARG A 36 15.47 6.65 -20.43
C ARG A 36 14.73 5.32 -20.53
N LEU A 37 14.15 4.82 -19.46
CA LEU A 37 13.36 3.60 -19.52
C LEU A 37 12.08 3.81 -20.34
N PRO A 38 11.66 2.80 -21.13
CA PRO A 38 10.45 2.90 -21.94
C PRO A 38 9.22 3.18 -21.05
N GLY A 39 8.47 4.23 -21.41
CA GLY A 39 7.25 4.60 -20.73
C GLY A 39 7.42 5.30 -19.36
N MET A 40 8.66 5.61 -18.94
CA MET A 40 8.92 6.34 -17.70
C MET A 40 8.82 7.85 -17.97
N ALA A 41 7.83 8.50 -17.36
CA ALA A 41 7.65 9.95 -17.47
C ALA A 41 8.44 10.71 -16.38
N SER A 42 8.72 11.99 -16.64
CA SER A 42 9.54 12.82 -15.74
C SER A 42 8.86 13.07 -14.37
N ASP A 43 7.55 13.02 -14.30
CA ASP A 43 6.77 13.16 -13.07
C ASP A 43 6.79 11.88 -12.22
N GLN A 44 7.18 10.73 -12.80
CA GLN A 44 7.32 9.45 -12.10
C GLN A 44 8.65 9.31 -11.36
N VAL A 45 9.65 10.16 -11.62
CA VAL A 45 10.96 10.08 -10.97
C VAL A 45 11.19 11.32 -10.12
N ARG A 46 11.47 11.12 -8.84
CA ARG A 46 11.74 12.19 -7.87
C ARG A 46 13.10 11.99 -7.21
N LEU A 47 13.87 13.07 -7.16
CA LEU A 47 15.11 13.15 -6.41
C LEU A 47 14.87 13.94 -5.13
N LEU A 48 15.24 13.37 -3.99
CA LEU A 48 15.14 13.96 -2.68
C LEU A 48 16.53 14.18 -2.11
N GLY A 49 16.82 15.39 -1.69
CA GLY A 49 18.08 15.76 -1.06
C GLY A 49 17.99 15.89 0.47
N PRO A 50 19.13 15.95 1.16
CA PRO A 50 19.21 16.06 2.62
C PRO A 50 18.48 17.27 3.20
N GLU A 51 18.33 18.35 2.42
CA GLU A 51 17.59 19.56 2.82
C GLU A 51 16.12 19.28 3.09
N GLN A 52 15.55 18.23 2.47
CA GLN A 52 14.16 17.81 2.63
C GLN A 52 13.94 16.95 3.89
N ALA A 53 15.01 16.59 4.61
CA ALA A 53 14.92 15.89 5.89
C ALA A 53 14.09 16.65 6.96
N ARG A 54 13.95 17.97 6.81
CA ARG A 54 13.18 18.85 7.70
C ARG A 54 11.69 18.89 7.38
N LEU A 55 11.27 18.40 6.21
CA LEU A 55 9.86 18.33 5.84
C LEU A 55 9.11 17.39 6.79
N ARG A 56 7.87 17.75 7.13
CA ARG A 56 7.01 16.86 7.91
C ARG A 56 6.74 15.59 7.13
N ALA A 57 6.60 14.46 7.82
CA ALA A 57 6.29 13.18 7.17
C ALA A 57 5.04 13.27 6.27
N ARG A 58 4.06 14.12 6.64
CA ARG A 58 2.85 14.39 5.86
C ARG A 58 3.16 15.11 4.55
N ASP A 59 4.09 16.06 4.54
CA ASP A 59 4.44 16.85 3.36
C ASP A 59 5.29 16.02 2.38
N LEU A 60 6.16 15.13 2.91
CA LEU A 60 6.87 14.13 2.13
C LEU A 60 5.90 13.14 1.45
N LEU A 61 4.83 12.75 2.17
CA LEU A 61 3.82 11.84 1.65
C LEU A 61 2.96 12.46 0.54
N THR A 62 2.43 13.68 0.80
CA THR A 62 1.40 14.29 -0.06
C THR A 62 1.97 14.95 -1.30
N GLN A 63 3.15 15.55 -1.23
CA GLN A 63 3.72 16.31 -2.35
C GLN A 63 4.79 15.55 -3.14
N THR A 64 5.49 14.64 -2.49
CA THR A 64 6.69 14.04 -3.08
C THR A 64 6.53 12.53 -3.37
N LEU A 65 5.73 11.83 -2.58
CA LEU A 65 5.55 10.38 -2.71
C LEU A 65 4.19 9.98 -3.30
N GLU A 66 3.22 10.87 -3.38
CA GLU A 66 1.91 10.60 -4.00
C GLU A 66 1.51 11.76 -4.93
N PRO A 67 1.66 11.59 -6.25
CA PRO A 67 1.25 12.63 -7.20
C PRO A 67 -0.28 12.80 -7.30
N GLN A 68 -1.09 11.87 -6.76
CA GLN A 68 -2.55 11.97 -6.77
C GLN A 68 -3.18 11.45 -5.48
N PRO A 69 -3.83 12.32 -4.65
CA PRO A 69 -4.52 11.90 -3.43
C PRO A 69 -5.82 11.12 -3.68
N GLN A 70 -6.30 11.05 -4.91
CA GLN A 70 -7.58 10.40 -5.26
C GLN A 70 -7.56 8.87 -5.10
N GLY A 71 -6.42 8.21 -5.26
CA GLY A 71 -6.30 6.76 -5.12
C GLY A 71 -6.49 6.24 -3.68
N PHE A 72 -6.16 7.02 -2.66
CA PHE A 72 -6.27 6.59 -1.27
C PHE A 72 -7.73 6.39 -0.82
N VAL A 73 -8.62 7.31 -1.16
CA VAL A 73 -10.04 7.25 -0.78
C VAL A 73 -10.72 6.05 -1.47
N THR A 74 -10.43 5.84 -2.75
CA THR A 74 -11.00 4.74 -3.53
C THR A 74 -10.55 3.38 -2.98
N THR A 75 -9.28 3.22 -2.65
CA THR A 75 -8.74 2.00 -2.04
C THR A 75 -9.34 1.76 -0.66
N LEU A 76 -9.46 2.81 0.17
CA LEU A 76 -10.07 2.73 1.49
C LEU A 76 -11.52 2.25 1.43
N VAL A 77 -12.35 2.87 0.58
CA VAL A 77 -13.75 2.50 0.40
C VAL A 77 -13.87 1.08 -0.13
N ARG A 78 -13.07 0.69 -1.12
CA ARG A 78 -13.09 -0.65 -1.71
C ARG A 78 -12.70 -1.74 -0.70
N THR A 79 -11.62 -1.55 0.06
CA THR A 79 -11.19 -2.53 1.09
C THR A 79 -12.23 -2.67 2.19
N HIS A 80 -12.84 -1.57 2.64
CA HIS A 80 -13.93 -1.61 3.61
C HIS A 80 -15.14 -2.38 3.06
N ALA A 81 -15.58 -2.08 1.83
CA ALA A 81 -16.72 -2.74 1.22
C ALA A 81 -16.47 -4.25 1.07
N ILE A 82 -15.32 -4.66 0.54
CA ILE A 82 -14.97 -6.08 0.36
C ILE A 82 -14.90 -6.80 1.71
N ALA A 83 -14.19 -6.24 2.68
CA ALA A 83 -14.01 -6.86 3.98
C ALA A 83 -15.30 -6.87 4.80
N GLY A 84 -16.14 -5.83 4.70
CA GLY A 84 -17.46 -5.78 5.31
C GLY A 84 -18.41 -6.84 4.74
N CYS A 85 -18.46 -6.98 3.40
CA CYS A 85 -19.24 -8.02 2.75
C CYS A 85 -18.75 -9.43 3.12
N ALA A 86 -17.43 -9.65 3.16
CA ALA A 86 -16.87 -10.93 3.60
C ALA A 86 -17.25 -11.24 5.06
N GLY A 87 -17.18 -10.25 5.94
CA GLY A 87 -17.62 -10.37 7.32
C GLY A 87 -19.11 -10.69 7.47
N ALA A 88 -19.97 -10.05 6.65
CA ALA A 88 -21.39 -10.33 6.61
C ALA A 88 -21.67 -11.77 6.15
N VAL A 89 -21.00 -12.24 5.10
CA VAL A 89 -21.14 -13.63 4.61
C VAL A 89 -20.69 -14.63 5.67
N LEU A 90 -19.57 -14.40 6.32
CA LEU A 90 -19.11 -15.26 7.42
C LEU A 90 -20.10 -15.28 8.59
N GLY A 91 -20.68 -14.10 8.94
CA GLY A 91 -21.72 -14.00 9.94
C GLY A 91 -22.99 -14.78 9.57
N LEU A 92 -23.42 -14.71 8.30
CA LEU A 92 -24.55 -15.50 7.78
C LEU A 92 -24.29 -17.01 7.86
N LEU A 93 -23.09 -17.44 7.48
CA LEU A 93 -22.70 -18.85 7.55
C LEU A 93 -22.69 -19.34 9.01
N ALA A 94 -22.13 -18.55 9.93
CA ALA A 94 -22.12 -18.86 11.35
C ALA A 94 -23.54 -18.94 11.92
N PHE A 95 -24.40 -17.98 11.59
CA PHE A 95 -25.81 -18.00 12.00
C PHE A 95 -26.55 -19.23 11.47
N GLY A 96 -26.39 -19.56 10.17
CA GLY A 96 -26.99 -20.75 9.58
C GLY A 96 -26.50 -22.05 10.23
N PHE A 97 -25.21 -22.13 10.54
CA PHE A 97 -24.63 -23.27 11.27
C PHE A 97 -25.25 -23.44 12.65
N LEU A 98 -25.37 -22.34 13.42
CA LEU A 98 -25.97 -22.38 14.77
C LEU A 98 -27.46 -22.74 14.77
N ILE A 99 -28.22 -22.35 13.74
CA ILE A 99 -29.59 -22.83 13.53
C ILE A 99 -29.61 -24.33 13.25
N ALA A 100 -28.73 -24.80 12.35
CA ALA A 100 -28.68 -26.20 11.94
C ALA A 100 -28.29 -27.13 13.11
N THR A 101 -27.46 -26.65 14.03
CA THR A 101 -27.07 -27.36 15.26
C THR A 101 -28.06 -27.20 16.41
N HIS A 102 -29.19 -26.53 16.17
CA HIS A 102 -30.25 -26.30 17.15
C HIS A 102 -29.76 -25.61 18.44
N GLU A 103 -28.82 -24.64 18.29
CA GLU A 103 -28.27 -23.90 19.44
C GLU A 103 -29.40 -23.11 20.18
N PRO A 104 -29.67 -23.45 21.46
CA PRO A 104 -30.82 -22.86 22.19
C PRO A 104 -30.78 -21.33 22.26
N ALA A 105 -29.58 -20.75 22.37
CA ALA A 105 -29.42 -19.30 22.46
C ALA A 105 -29.87 -18.59 21.17
N VAL A 106 -29.72 -19.23 20.01
CA VAL A 106 -30.17 -18.69 18.71
C VAL A 106 -31.68 -18.96 18.53
N LEU A 107 -32.16 -20.16 18.86
CA LEU A 107 -33.54 -20.53 18.65
C LEU A 107 -34.52 -19.77 19.56
N ASN A 108 -34.12 -19.38 20.77
CA ASN A 108 -34.96 -18.59 21.69
C ASN A 108 -35.19 -17.16 21.22
N SER A 109 -34.25 -16.57 20.41
CA SER A 109 -34.38 -15.22 19.91
C SER A 109 -33.71 -15.08 18.55
N PRO A 110 -34.25 -15.70 17.49
CA PRO A 110 -33.57 -15.81 16.20
C PRO A 110 -33.24 -14.46 15.55
N LEU A 111 -34.16 -13.49 15.64
CA LEU A 111 -33.96 -12.16 15.08
C LEU A 111 -32.81 -11.41 15.79
N LEU A 112 -32.77 -11.48 17.10
CA LEU A 112 -31.72 -10.82 17.89
C LEU A 112 -30.38 -11.48 17.64
N ALA A 113 -30.34 -12.82 17.60
CA ALA A 113 -29.13 -13.58 17.26
C ALA A 113 -28.62 -13.27 15.84
N PHE A 114 -29.53 -13.16 14.86
CA PHE A 114 -29.18 -12.78 13.49
C PHE A 114 -28.52 -11.40 13.48
N ILE A 115 -29.16 -10.39 14.07
CA ILE A 115 -28.62 -9.02 14.12
C ILE A 115 -27.26 -9.00 14.83
N ALA A 116 -27.12 -9.72 15.93
CA ALA A 116 -25.86 -9.77 16.66
C ALA A 116 -24.75 -10.45 15.87
N ILE A 117 -24.97 -11.66 15.34
CA ILE A 117 -23.91 -12.45 14.68
C ILE A 117 -23.51 -11.82 13.35
N VAL A 118 -24.48 -11.48 12.49
CA VAL A 118 -24.20 -10.88 11.18
C VAL A 118 -23.72 -9.44 11.33
N GLY A 119 -24.31 -8.66 12.25
CA GLY A 119 -23.87 -7.30 12.54
C GLY A 119 -22.44 -7.26 13.09
N PHE A 120 -22.12 -8.15 14.02
CA PHE A 120 -20.76 -8.25 14.57
C PHE A 120 -19.75 -8.72 13.52
N GLY A 121 -20.10 -9.72 12.71
CA GLY A 121 -19.30 -10.17 11.59
C GLY A 121 -19.00 -9.06 10.59
N THR A 122 -20.02 -8.29 10.23
CA THR A 122 -19.87 -7.13 9.32
C THR A 122 -18.96 -6.06 9.92
N THR A 123 -19.19 -5.68 11.17
CA THR A 123 -18.38 -4.66 11.86
C THR A 123 -16.93 -5.09 11.99
N PHE A 124 -16.69 -6.35 12.34
CA PHE A 124 -15.34 -6.91 12.42
C PHE A 124 -14.64 -6.93 11.05
N GLY A 125 -15.40 -7.30 10.01
CA GLY A 125 -14.91 -7.22 8.62
C GLY A 125 -14.52 -5.80 8.23
N LEU A 126 -15.35 -4.80 8.53
CA LEU A 126 -15.03 -3.39 8.29
C LEU A 126 -13.75 -2.94 9.01
N MET A 127 -13.56 -3.35 10.27
CA MET A 127 -12.35 -3.05 11.04
C MET A 127 -11.10 -3.68 10.38
N LEU A 128 -11.17 -4.93 9.95
CA LEU A 128 -10.09 -5.58 9.23
C LEU A 128 -9.79 -4.88 7.89
N GLY A 129 -10.82 -4.42 7.18
CA GLY A 129 -10.68 -3.62 5.97
C GLY A 129 -9.95 -2.30 6.23
N ALA A 130 -10.23 -1.63 7.35
CA ALA A 130 -9.52 -0.44 7.78
C ALA A 130 -8.03 -0.71 8.04
N LEU A 131 -7.73 -1.79 8.78
CA LEU A 131 -6.34 -2.19 9.05
C LEU A 131 -5.58 -2.54 7.77
N ALA A 132 -6.22 -3.27 6.84
CA ALA A 132 -5.64 -3.59 5.55
C ALA A 132 -5.36 -2.34 4.70
N ALA A 133 -6.21 -1.30 4.81
CA ALA A 133 -6.02 -0.04 4.09
C ALA A 133 -4.83 0.79 4.62
N LEU A 134 -4.40 0.60 5.87
CA LEU A 134 -3.26 1.30 6.46
C LEU A 134 -1.91 0.89 5.85
N ARG A 135 -1.83 -0.24 5.16
CA ARG A 135 -0.63 -0.75 4.45
C ARG A 135 0.66 -0.44 5.23
N PRO A 136 1.05 -1.28 6.19
CA PRO A 136 2.20 -1.02 7.07
C PRO A 136 3.54 -0.92 6.33
N ASP A 137 3.64 -1.49 5.13
CA ASP A 137 4.78 -1.38 4.21
C ASP A 137 5.10 0.07 3.81
N ARG A 138 4.08 0.91 3.61
CA ARG A 138 4.27 2.34 3.29
C ARG A 138 4.94 3.10 4.44
N ILE A 139 4.52 2.84 5.67
CA ILE A 139 5.07 3.49 6.87
C ILE A 139 6.55 3.13 7.00
N TRP A 140 6.89 1.89 6.72
CA TRP A 140 8.27 1.41 6.79
C TRP A 140 9.18 2.10 5.76
N VAL A 141 8.76 2.20 4.48
CA VAL A 141 9.54 2.91 3.44
C VAL A 141 9.73 4.39 3.77
N ILE A 142 8.68 5.05 4.27
CA ILE A 142 8.77 6.46 4.68
C ILE A 142 9.79 6.64 5.81
N SER A 143 9.80 5.73 6.78
CA SER A 143 10.76 5.76 7.89
C SER A 143 12.20 5.60 7.39
N GLN A 144 12.41 4.73 6.40
CA GLN A 144 13.71 4.51 5.75
C GLN A 144 14.18 5.75 4.98
N VAL A 145 13.30 6.31 4.13
CA VAL A 145 13.60 7.54 3.38
C VAL A 145 13.99 8.66 4.34
N ARG A 146 13.22 8.86 5.40
CA ARG A 146 13.49 9.89 6.39
C ARG A 146 14.81 9.65 7.14
N SER A 147 15.11 8.40 7.47
CA SER A 147 16.38 8.02 8.10
C SER A 147 17.57 8.30 7.17
N ALA A 148 17.45 7.95 5.89
CA ALA A 148 18.48 8.21 4.87
C ALA A 148 18.73 9.71 4.68
N LEU A 149 17.68 10.53 4.53
CA LEU A 149 17.80 11.98 4.41
C LEU A 149 18.47 12.61 5.65
N ARG A 150 18.19 12.11 6.87
CA ARG A 150 18.87 12.55 8.10
C ARG A 150 20.35 12.16 8.15
N ARG A 151 20.73 11.10 7.44
CA ARG A 151 22.13 10.67 7.28
C ARG A 151 22.84 11.37 6.12
N HIS A 152 22.24 12.46 5.60
CA HIS A 152 22.75 13.19 4.43
C HIS A 152 22.86 12.36 3.15
N GLN A 153 22.01 11.33 3.00
CA GLN A 153 21.93 10.55 1.78
C GLN A 153 20.93 11.18 0.80
N TRP A 154 21.14 10.93 -0.48
CA TRP A 154 20.23 11.29 -1.57
C TRP A 154 19.30 10.13 -1.84
N VAL A 155 18.04 10.41 -2.13
CA VAL A 155 17.02 9.38 -2.34
C VAL A 155 16.37 9.59 -3.69
N VAL A 156 16.39 8.55 -4.53
CA VAL A 156 15.68 8.53 -5.81
C VAL A 156 14.45 7.66 -5.66
N VAL A 157 13.27 8.22 -5.96
CA VAL A 157 11.99 7.49 -5.91
C VAL A 157 11.47 7.36 -7.33
N ALA A 158 11.28 6.14 -7.79
CA ALA A 158 10.65 5.81 -9.06
C ALA A 158 9.25 5.26 -8.84
N HIS A 159 8.26 5.87 -9.48
CA HIS A 159 6.85 5.47 -9.46
C HIS A 159 6.54 4.70 -10.74
N ALA A 160 6.69 3.38 -10.70
CA ALA A 160 6.39 2.53 -11.85
C ALA A 160 4.87 2.34 -11.99
N THR A 161 4.36 2.42 -13.22
CA THR A 161 2.93 2.24 -13.53
C THR A 161 2.53 0.80 -13.76
N ASP A 162 3.50 -0.07 -14.02
CA ASP A 162 3.29 -1.49 -14.23
C ASP A 162 4.42 -2.35 -13.62
N SER A 163 4.21 -3.65 -13.58
CA SER A 163 5.17 -4.61 -13.02
C SER A 163 6.48 -4.68 -13.82
N HIS A 164 6.43 -4.50 -15.14
CA HIS A 164 7.60 -4.53 -15.99
C HIS A 164 8.50 -3.31 -15.73
N GLN A 165 7.92 -2.11 -15.65
CA GLN A 165 8.65 -0.90 -15.26
C GLN A 165 9.24 -1.03 -13.85
N THR A 166 8.52 -1.68 -12.93
CA THR A 166 8.99 -1.89 -11.57
C THR A 166 10.28 -2.71 -11.54
N VAL A 167 10.31 -3.82 -12.29
CA VAL A 167 11.51 -4.68 -12.38
C VAL A 167 12.66 -3.92 -13.02
N LEU A 168 12.42 -3.24 -14.16
CA LEU A 168 13.46 -2.46 -14.83
C LEU A 168 14.03 -1.33 -13.95
N ALA A 169 13.17 -0.63 -13.22
CA ALA A 169 13.60 0.43 -12.30
C ALA A 169 14.40 -0.14 -11.13
N GLN A 170 14.00 -1.30 -10.60
CA GLN A 170 14.71 -1.98 -9.54
C GLN A 170 16.12 -2.43 -10.02
N ASP A 171 16.20 -3.16 -11.11
CA ASP A 171 17.47 -3.66 -11.67
C ASP A 171 18.44 -2.52 -11.97
N LEU A 172 17.91 -1.40 -12.49
CA LEU A 172 18.71 -0.21 -12.78
C LEU A 172 19.26 0.44 -11.50
N LEU A 173 18.45 0.58 -10.48
CA LEU A 173 18.88 1.15 -9.21
C LEU A 173 19.87 0.24 -8.48
N GLU A 174 19.66 -1.08 -8.49
CA GLU A 174 20.57 -2.07 -7.92
C GLU A 174 21.92 -2.05 -8.64
N SER A 175 21.92 -1.97 -9.99
CA SER A 175 23.15 -1.86 -10.79
C SER A 175 23.90 -0.55 -10.59
N SER A 176 23.27 0.46 -9.97
CA SER A 176 23.86 1.76 -9.66
C SER A 176 24.46 1.83 -8.25
N GLU A 177 24.76 0.69 -7.63
CA GLU A 177 25.27 0.56 -6.26
C GLU A 177 24.39 1.23 -5.18
N ALA A 178 23.10 1.41 -5.47
CA ALA A 178 22.15 1.93 -4.52
C ALA A 178 21.69 0.83 -3.54
N GLN A 179 21.46 1.20 -2.31
CA GLN A 179 20.64 0.36 -1.42
C GLN A 179 19.18 0.52 -1.87
N VAL A 180 18.58 -0.53 -2.43
CA VAL A 180 17.22 -0.47 -3.00
C VAL A 180 16.20 -1.02 -2.03
N VAL A 181 15.05 -0.32 -1.92
CA VAL A 181 13.88 -0.76 -1.18
C VAL A 181 12.65 -0.63 -2.08
N ARG A 182 11.81 -1.66 -2.09
CA ARG A 182 10.58 -1.71 -2.88
C ARG A 182 9.36 -1.77 -1.96
N THR A 183 8.26 -1.08 -2.35
CA THR A 183 6.92 -1.32 -1.81
C THR A 183 6.19 -2.34 -2.67
N LEU A 184 5.41 -3.19 -2.05
CA LEU A 184 4.51 -4.14 -2.71
C LEU A 184 3.26 -3.43 -3.22
#